data_fee9d2491fcbf796ce02007ab272096d
#
_entry.id   fee9d2491fcbf796ce02007ab272096d
#
_cell.length_a   1.000
_cell.length_b   1.000
_cell.length_c   1.000
_cell.angle_alpha   90.00
_cell.angle_beta   90.00
_cell.angle_gamma   90.00
#
_symmetry.space_group_name_H-M   'P 1'
#
loop_
_entity.id
_entity.type
_entity.pdbx_description
1 polymer ?
#
loop_
_entity_poly.entity_id
_entity_poly.type
_entity_poly.pdbx_seq_one_letter_code
_entity_poly.pdbx_strand_id
1 'polypeptide(L)'
;MKKIPVTQPFLPDLNEFIPYLEKIWENKWLTNNGPFHQQLEKELCKYLGVEYVSIFNNATIALITALQSLRITGEVITTPYSFVATSHSILWNGLKPIFVDIDPETFNIDPKKIEEAITPETTAIMPVHCYSNPCEVEAIQEIADNYGLRVIYDAAHAFG
;
A
#
# COMPACT_ATOMS: atom_id res chain seq x y z
N MET A 1 9.63 -12.84 34.54
CA MET A 1 9.84 -11.76 33.54
C MET A 1 8.65 -11.74 32.59
N LYS A 2 8.04 -10.56 32.38
CA LYS A 2 6.96 -10.39 31.39
C LYS A 2 7.59 -10.51 29.98
N LYS A 3 7.10 -11.43 29.17
CA LYS A 3 7.59 -11.55 27.77
C LYS A 3 7.16 -10.31 26.99
N ILE A 4 8.09 -9.71 26.27
CA ILE A 4 7.82 -8.62 25.33
C ILE A 4 7.78 -9.26 23.94
N PRO A 5 6.61 -9.35 23.27
CA PRO A 5 6.54 -9.88 21.91
C PRO A 5 7.14 -8.88 20.91
N VAL A 6 7.68 -9.40 19.83
CA VAL A 6 8.15 -8.56 18.70
C VAL A 6 6.98 -7.86 18.02
N THR A 7 5.89 -8.59 17.86
CA THR A 7 4.61 -8.07 17.36
C THR A 7 3.48 -8.69 18.16
N GLN A 8 2.44 -7.92 18.40
CA GLN A 8 1.22 -8.41 19.02
C GLN A 8 0.03 -7.69 18.37
N PRO A 9 -0.92 -8.41 17.76
CA PRO A 9 -2.09 -7.78 17.20
C PRO A 9 -2.94 -7.14 18.30
N PHE A 10 -3.50 -5.98 18.01
CA PHE A 10 -4.58 -5.40 18.80
C PHE A 10 -5.89 -6.09 18.38
N LEU A 11 -6.63 -6.58 19.35
CA LEU A 11 -7.95 -7.17 19.13
C LEU A 11 -8.98 -6.38 19.94
N PRO A 12 -10.18 -6.14 19.38
CA PRO A 12 -11.29 -5.57 20.13
C PRO A 12 -11.74 -6.54 21.23
N ASP A 13 -12.53 -6.05 22.18
CA ASP A 13 -13.20 -6.92 23.15
C ASP A 13 -14.08 -7.93 22.41
N LEU A 14 -14.02 -9.20 22.83
CA LEU A 14 -14.77 -10.27 22.19
C LEU A 14 -16.28 -10.00 22.23
N ASN A 15 -16.78 -9.43 23.32
CA ASN A 15 -18.20 -9.11 23.46
C ASN A 15 -18.66 -8.00 22.50
N GLU A 16 -17.77 -7.12 22.08
CA GLU A 16 -18.05 -6.12 21.03
C GLU A 16 -18.05 -6.74 19.64
N PHE A 17 -17.31 -7.83 19.44
CA PHE A 17 -17.21 -8.51 18.15
C PHE A 17 -18.35 -9.52 17.91
N ILE A 18 -18.83 -10.22 18.95
CA ILE A 18 -19.90 -11.24 18.85
C ILE A 18 -21.14 -10.73 18.08
N PRO A 19 -21.68 -9.51 18.31
CA PRO A 19 -22.86 -9.04 17.58
C PRO A 19 -22.68 -8.95 16.07
N TYR A 20 -21.45 -8.72 15.59
CA TYR A 20 -21.13 -8.74 14.15
C TYR A 20 -21.19 -10.16 13.58
N LEU A 21 -20.70 -11.16 14.34
CA LEU A 21 -20.80 -12.56 13.95
C LEU A 21 -22.25 -13.02 13.87
N GLU A 22 -23.06 -12.69 14.87
CA GLU A 22 -24.49 -13.03 14.88
C GLU A 22 -25.21 -12.51 13.64
N LYS A 23 -24.96 -11.24 13.25
CA LYS A 23 -25.52 -10.67 12.03
C LYS A 23 -25.03 -11.37 10.75
N ILE A 24 -23.79 -11.84 10.72
CA ILE A 24 -23.27 -12.62 9.59
C ILE A 24 -24.03 -13.96 9.49
N TRP A 25 -24.28 -14.62 10.63
CA TRP A 25 -25.06 -15.87 10.67
C TRP A 25 -26.51 -15.67 10.22
N GLU A 26 -27.12 -14.58 10.63
CA GLU A 26 -28.48 -14.19 10.20
C GLU A 26 -28.54 -13.92 8.70
N ASN A 27 -27.62 -13.10 8.19
CA ASN A 27 -27.60 -12.68 6.78
C ASN A 27 -27.16 -13.79 5.84
N LYS A 28 -26.35 -14.76 6.33
CA LYS A 28 -25.74 -15.83 5.54
C LYS A 28 -24.93 -15.33 4.33
N TRP A 29 -24.42 -14.10 4.42
CA TRP A 29 -23.60 -13.51 3.35
C TRP A 29 -22.13 -13.62 3.71
N LEU A 30 -21.44 -14.61 3.10
CA LEU A 30 -20.05 -14.96 3.37
C LEU A 30 -19.10 -14.60 2.22
N THR A 31 -19.61 -14.01 1.15
CA THR A 31 -18.81 -13.60 -0.03
C THR A 31 -18.46 -12.12 0.03
N ASN A 32 -17.75 -11.65 -1.00
CA ASN A 32 -17.41 -10.25 -1.20
C ASN A 32 -18.64 -9.33 -1.25
N ASN A 33 -18.42 -8.05 -1.04
CA ASN A 33 -19.42 -6.98 -1.11
C ASN A 33 -20.64 -7.18 -0.17
N GLY A 34 -20.44 -7.86 0.95
CA GLY A 34 -21.47 -8.01 2.00
C GLY A 34 -21.68 -6.71 2.77
N PRO A 35 -22.72 -6.67 3.66
CA PRO A 35 -23.08 -5.45 4.40
C PRO A 35 -21.92 -4.83 5.17
N PHE A 36 -21.12 -5.64 5.86
CA PHE A 36 -19.96 -5.15 6.62
C PHE A 36 -18.81 -4.69 5.74
N HIS A 37 -18.62 -5.31 4.58
CA HIS A 37 -17.66 -4.84 3.58
C HIS A 37 -18.02 -3.42 3.12
N GLN A 38 -19.27 -3.20 2.70
CA GLN A 38 -19.77 -1.90 2.27
C GLN A 38 -19.72 -0.84 3.39
N GLN A 39 -20.04 -1.24 4.61
CA GLN A 39 -19.95 -0.36 5.77
C GLN A 39 -18.50 0.06 6.02
N LEU A 40 -17.54 -0.88 5.96
CA LEU A 40 -16.13 -0.59 6.18
C LEU A 40 -15.57 0.34 5.09
N GLU A 41 -15.88 0.10 3.81
CA GLU A 41 -15.49 1.01 2.72
C GLU A 41 -15.97 2.43 2.97
N LYS A 42 -17.25 2.58 3.33
CA LYS A 42 -17.85 3.89 3.61
C LYS A 42 -17.19 4.59 4.79
N GLU A 43 -16.94 3.89 5.88
CA GLU A 43 -16.29 4.48 7.06
C GLU A 43 -14.82 4.82 6.78
N LEU A 44 -14.11 4.01 5.97
CA LEU A 44 -12.75 4.32 5.55
C LEU A 44 -12.70 5.55 4.63
N CYS A 45 -13.61 5.68 3.67
CA CYS A 45 -13.72 6.88 2.85
C CYS A 45 -13.88 8.13 3.71
N LYS A 46 -14.77 8.05 4.71
CA LYS A 46 -15.03 9.16 5.63
C LYS A 46 -13.83 9.48 6.51
N TYR A 47 -13.17 8.44 7.05
CA TYR A 47 -12.02 8.59 7.94
C TYR A 47 -10.82 9.19 7.22
N LEU A 48 -10.52 8.69 6.02
CA LEU A 48 -9.38 9.12 5.21
C LEU A 48 -9.64 10.39 4.38
N GLY A 49 -10.90 10.87 4.33
CA GLY A 49 -11.28 12.04 3.53
C GLY A 49 -11.14 11.81 2.03
N VAL A 50 -11.28 10.58 1.55
CA VAL A 50 -11.16 10.20 0.14
C VAL A 50 -12.51 9.79 -0.44
N GLU A 51 -12.67 9.93 -1.76
CA GLU A 51 -13.92 9.60 -2.46
C GLU A 51 -14.09 8.08 -2.64
N TYR A 52 -13.01 7.35 -2.85
CA TYR A 52 -13.04 5.92 -3.17
C TYR A 52 -12.04 5.13 -2.32
N VAL A 53 -12.51 3.98 -1.84
CA VAL A 53 -11.69 2.97 -1.18
C VAL A 53 -12.09 1.61 -1.73
N SER A 54 -11.10 0.76 -2.00
CA SER A 54 -11.30 -0.65 -2.32
C SER A 54 -10.64 -1.52 -1.26
N ILE A 55 -11.38 -2.46 -0.70
CA ILE A 55 -10.89 -3.34 0.37
C ILE A 55 -10.32 -4.63 -0.21
N PHE A 56 -9.15 -4.99 0.26
CA PHE A 56 -8.46 -6.24 -0.06
C PHE A 56 -8.14 -7.03 1.22
N ASN A 57 -7.95 -8.32 1.09
CA ASN A 57 -7.57 -9.18 2.22
C ASN A 57 -6.13 -8.95 2.73
N ASN A 58 -5.28 -8.32 1.93
CA ASN A 58 -3.93 -7.90 2.30
C ASN A 58 -3.37 -6.87 1.32
N ALA A 59 -2.33 -6.14 1.75
CA ALA A 59 -1.67 -5.12 0.94
C ALA A 59 -0.98 -5.67 -0.31
N THR A 60 -0.45 -6.89 -0.28
CA THR A 60 0.20 -7.50 -1.45
C THR A 60 -0.75 -7.58 -2.64
N ILE A 61 -1.97 -8.10 -2.42
CA ILE A 61 -2.98 -8.18 -3.49
C ILE A 61 -3.45 -6.78 -3.91
N ALA A 62 -3.53 -5.83 -2.98
CA ALA A 62 -3.87 -4.45 -3.30
C ALA A 62 -2.83 -3.83 -4.25
N LEU A 63 -1.53 -3.97 -3.96
CA LEU A 63 -0.44 -3.48 -4.82
C LEU A 63 -0.44 -4.14 -6.20
N ILE A 64 -0.60 -5.48 -6.25
CA ILE A 64 -0.72 -6.21 -7.52
C ILE A 64 -1.87 -5.65 -8.35
N THR A 65 -3.04 -5.47 -7.73
CA THR A 65 -4.24 -4.98 -8.43
C THR A 65 -4.10 -3.51 -8.85
N ALA A 66 -3.47 -2.67 -8.04
CA ALA A 66 -3.21 -1.27 -8.38
C ALA A 66 -2.34 -1.16 -9.64
N LEU A 67 -1.23 -1.91 -9.71
CA LEU A 67 -0.37 -1.95 -10.89
C LEU A 67 -1.13 -2.40 -12.14
N GLN A 68 -1.98 -3.43 -12.02
CA GLN A 68 -2.80 -3.92 -13.13
C GLN A 68 -3.86 -2.91 -13.57
N SER A 69 -4.58 -2.30 -12.63
CA SER A 69 -5.66 -1.37 -12.92
C SER A 69 -5.16 -0.11 -13.62
N LEU A 70 -3.96 0.34 -13.27
CA LEU A 70 -3.27 1.47 -13.92
C LEU A 70 -2.55 1.07 -15.21
N ARG A 71 -2.57 -0.22 -15.59
CA ARG A 71 -1.93 -0.76 -16.81
C ARG A 71 -0.45 -0.41 -16.88
N ILE A 72 0.25 -0.49 -15.74
CA ILE A 72 1.69 -0.23 -15.68
C ILE A 72 2.43 -1.25 -16.55
N THR A 73 3.46 -0.80 -17.25
CA THR A 73 4.31 -1.61 -18.14
C THR A 73 5.78 -1.30 -17.88
N GLY A 74 6.70 -2.11 -18.40
CA GLY A 74 8.14 -1.84 -18.35
C GLY A 74 8.72 -1.84 -16.95
N GLU A 75 9.30 -0.72 -16.55
CA GLU A 75 10.05 -0.58 -15.31
C GLU A 75 9.27 0.22 -14.25
N VAL A 76 9.41 -0.21 -13.00
CA VAL A 76 8.85 0.48 -11.82
C VAL A 76 9.98 0.76 -10.85
N ILE A 77 10.23 2.04 -10.58
CA ILE A 77 11.22 2.46 -9.58
C ILE A 77 10.66 2.23 -8.17
N THR A 78 11.45 1.58 -7.32
CA THR A 78 11.12 1.34 -5.91
C THR A 78 12.39 1.30 -5.06
N THR A 79 12.29 0.95 -3.79
CA THR A 79 13.43 0.82 -2.87
C THR A 79 13.67 -0.65 -2.48
N PRO A 80 14.94 -1.06 -2.25
CA PRO A 80 15.24 -2.37 -1.68
C PRO A 80 14.92 -2.45 -0.18
N TYR A 81 14.75 -1.31 0.51
CA TYR A 81 14.44 -1.25 1.92
C TYR A 81 12.94 -1.26 2.14
N SER A 82 12.35 -2.43 2.04
CA SER A 82 10.92 -2.67 2.21
C SER A 82 10.66 -4.13 2.55
N PHE A 83 9.42 -4.43 2.90
CA PHE A 83 8.96 -5.82 2.90
C PHE A 83 8.91 -6.34 1.46
N VAL A 84 9.21 -7.60 1.30
CA VAL A 84 9.33 -8.26 -0.02
C VAL A 84 8.09 -8.13 -0.92
N ALA A 85 6.91 -7.89 -0.33
CA ALA A 85 5.67 -7.71 -1.07
C ALA A 85 5.71 -6.56 -2.08
N THR A 86 6.41 -5.46 -1.77
CA THR A 86 6.57 -4.32 -2.67
C THR A 86 7.21 -4.75 -3.99
N SER A 87 8.38 -5.34 -3.96
CA SER A 87 9.08 -5.80 -5.18
C SER A 87 8.39 -7.00 -5.83
N HIS A 88 7.82 -7.92 -5.04
CA HIS A 88 7.10 -9.07 -5.57
C HIS A 88 5.81 -8.67 -6.30
N SER A 89 5.11 -7.63 -5.86
CA SER A 89 3.92 -7.13 -6.57
C SER A 89 4.26 -6.63 -7.99
N ILE A 90 5.44 -6.02 -8.15
CA ILE A 90 5.99 -5.58 -9.44
C ILE A 90 6.29 -6.81 -10.32
N LEU A 91 7.08 -7.75 -9.79
CA LEU A 91 7.46 -8.98 -10.51
C LEU A 91 6.25 -9.84 -10.88
N TRP A 92 5.25 -9.92 -10.01
CA TRP A 92 4.02 -10.68 -10.27
C TRP A 92 3.24 -10.16 -11.48
N ASN A 93 3.37 -8.87 -11.76
CA ASN A 93 2.78 -8.23 -12.93
C ASN A 93 3.66 -8.34 -14.20
N GLY A 94 4.77 -9.06 -14.15
CA GLY A 94 5.71 -9.17 -15.26
C GLY A 94 6.51 -7.88 -15.50
N LEU A 95 6.54 -6.97 -14.53
CA LEU A 95 7.25 -5.70 -14.56
C LEU A 95 8.67 -5.87 -13.98
N LYS A 96 9.55 -4.94 -14.29
CA LYS A 96 10.93 -4.92 -13.80
C LYS A 96 11.09 -3.91 -12.66
N PRO A 97 11.38 -4.33 -11.43
CA PRO A 97 11.71 -3.39 -10.35
C PRO A 97 13.10 -2.78 -10.58
N ILE A 98 13.18 -1.47 -10.49
CA ILE A 98 14.43 -0.70 -10.48
C ILE A 98 14.61 -0.18 -9.05
N PHE A 99 15.68 -0.60 -8.41
CA PHE A 99 15.92 -0.24 -7.02
C PHE A 99 16.73 1.05 -6.92
N VAL A 100 16.20 1.99 -6.15
CA VAL A 100 16.82 3.25 -5.75
C VAL A 100 17.05 3.22 -4.24
N ASP A 101 18.21 3.67 -3.83
CA ASP A 101 18.61 3.67 -2.43
C ASP A 101 17.78 4.65 -1.59
N ILE A 102 17.80 4.43 -0.29
CA ILE A 102 17.06 5.23 0.68
C ILE A 102 17.89 6.41 1.19
N ASP A 103 17.21 7.38 1.74
CA ASP A 103 17.79 8.35 2.64
C ASP A 103 18.06 7.68 4.01
N PRO A 104 19.28 7.78 4.56
CA PRO A 104 19.67 7.07 5.79
C PRO A 104 19.00 7.59 7.07
N GLU A 105 18.41 8.77 7.05
CA GLU A 105 17.72 9.34 8.21
C GLU A 105 16.25 8.96 8.24
N THR A 106 15.60 8.97 7.07
CA THR A 106 14.16 8.71 6.94
C THR A 106 13.83 7.25 6.61
N PHE A 107 14.77 6.49 6.06
CA PHE A 107 14.62 5.14 5.49
C PHE A 107 13.65 5.06 4.31
N ASN A 108 13.17 6.18 3.82
CA ASN A 108 12.36 6.27 2.61
C ASN A 108 13.25 6.39 1.37
N ILE A 109 12.70 6.07 0.20
CA ILE A 109 13.39 6.29 -1.08
C ILE A 109 13.89 7.74 -1.18
N ASP A 110 15.14 7.91 -1.59
CA ASP A 110 15.74 9.25 -1.78
C ASP A 110 15.29 9.86 -3.13
N PRO A 111 14.47 10.93 -3.12
CA PRO A 111 13.99 11.53 -4.37
C PRO A 111 15.10 12.01 -5.30
N LYS A 112 16.23 12.44 -4.74
CA LYS A 112 17.38 12.94 -5.52
C LYS A 112 18.03 11.86 -6.39
N LYS A 113 17.82 10.57 -6.03
CA LYS A 113 18.35 9.42 -6.76
C LYS A 113 17.34 8.82 -7.75
N ILE A 114 16.07 9.23 -7.69
CA ILE A 114 15.01 8.70 -8.57
C ILE A 114 15.30 9.09 -10.02
N GLU A 115 15.60 10.36 -10.29
CA GLU A 115 15.82 10.86 -11.66
C GLU A 115 16.95 10.13 -12.38
N GLU A 116 18.03 9.80 -11.66
CA GLU A 116 19.18 9.05 -12.23
C GLU A 116 18.80 7.62 -12.65
N ALA A 117 17.73 7.07 -12.08
CA ALA A 117 17.26 5.71 -12.36
C ALA A 117 16.19 5.65 -13.45
N ILE A 118 15.69 6.82 -13.91
CA ILE A 118 14.65 6.87 -14.95
C ILE A 118 15.23 6.49 -16.31
N THR A 119 14.56 5.57 -16.98
CA THR A 119 14.87 5.15 -18.36
C THR A 119 13.63 5.36 -19.25
N PRO A 120 13.73 5.22 -20.57
CA PRO A 120 12.56 5.26 -21.45
C PRO A 120 11.54 4.16 -21.20
N GLU A 121 11.90 3.11 -20.43
CA GLU A 121 11.00 2.01 -20.05
C GLU A 121 10.32 2.26 -18.71
N THR A 122 10.74 3.27 -17.94
CA THR A 122 10.15 3.60 -16.63
C THR A 122 8.75 4.19 -16.81
N THR A 123 7.77 3.62 -16.12
CA THR A 123 6.36 4.06 -16.22
C THR A 123 5.73 4.38 -14.88
N ALA A 124 6.34 3.94 -13.77
CA ALA A 124 5.83 4.23 -12.44
C ALA A 124 6.95 4.31 -11.39
N ILE A 125 6.61 4.98 -10.30
CA ILE A 125 7.38 5.01 -9.04
C ILE A 125 6.50 4.38 -7.97
N MET A 126 7.06 3.42 -7.20
CA MET A 126 6.39 2.79 -6.06
C MET A 126 7.20 3.03 -4.78
N PRO A 127 7.04 4.21 -4.15
CA PRO A 127 7.69 4.52 -2.89
C PRO A 127 7.02 3.78 -1.74
N VAL A 128 7.74 3.65 -0.62
CA VAL A 128 7.24 3.00 0.60
C VAL A 128 7.30 3.98 1.76
N HIS A 129 6.18 4.19 2.45
CA HIS A 129 6.14 4.96 3.70
C HIS A 129 6.70 4.09 4.84
N CYS A 130 8.02 4.09 4.97
CA CYS A 130 8.73 3.16 5.85
C CYS A 130 8.46 3.50 7.32
N TYR A 131 8.02 2.50 8.09
CA TYR A 131 7.71 2.62 9.53
C TYR A 131 6.76 3.77 9.88
N SER A 132 5.77 4.04 9.04
CA SER A 132 4.82 5.17 9.17
C SER A 132 5.45 6.56 8.97
N ASN A 133 6.69 6.61 8.48
CA ASN A 133 7.31 7.88 8.12
C ASN A 133 6.92 8.21 6.66
N PRO A 134 6.24 9.33 6.39
CA PRO A 134 5.84 9.67 5.01
C PRO A 134 7.06 9.97 4.14
N CYS A 135 6.99 9.51 2.88
CA CYS A 135 7.96 9.93 1.85
C CYS A 135 7.83 11.43 1.57
N GLU A 136 8.83 12.00 0.91
CA GLU A 136 8.78 13.37 0.36
C GLU A 136 7.82 13.43 -0.83
N VAL A 137 6.50 13.44 -0.52
CA VAL A 137 5.41 13.25 -1.49
C VAL A 137 5.47 14.29 -2.59
N GLU A 138 5.68 15.56 -2.24
CA GLU A 138 5.73 16.66 -3.19
C GLU A 138 6.90 16.52 -4.16
N ALA A 139 8.10 16.16 -3.67
CA ALA A 139 9.28 15.97 -4.51
C ALA A 139 9.11 14.79 -5.46
N ILE A 140 8.54 13.68 -4.99
CA ILE A 140 8.26 12.50 -5.82
C ILE A 140 7.20 12.81 -6.87
N GLN A 141 6.16 13.58 -6.50
CA GLN A 141 5.11 13.97 -7.44
C GLN A 141 5.65 14.90 -8.54
N GLU A 142 6.51 15.86 -8.18
CA GLU A 142 7.16 16.74 -9.16
C GLU A 142 7.98 15.95 -10.19
N ILE A 143 8.77 14.97 -9.73
CA ILE A 143 9.50 14.07 -10.62
C ILE A 143 8.53 13.30 -11.52
N ALA A 144 7.48 12.71 -10.93
CA ALA A 144 6.50 11.94 -11.67
C ALA A 144 5.80 12.78 -12.76
N ASP A 145 5.44 14.02 -12.45
CA ASP A 145 4.80 14.94 -13.39
C ASP A 145 5.75 15.33 -14.53
N ASN A 146 7.03 15.60 -14.22
CA ASN A 146 8.04 15.97 -15.22
C ASN A 146 8.31 14.85 -16.23
N TYR A 147 8.23 13.59 -15.79
CA TYR A 147 8.52 12.42 -16.63
C TYR A 147 7.27 11.66 -17.08
N GLY A 148 6.06 12.11 -16.69
CA GLY A 148 4.79 11.45 -17.04
C GLY A 148 4.61 10.10 -16.39
N LEU A 149 5.16 9.88 -15.19
CA LEU A 149 5.11 8.62 -14.45
C LEU A 149 3.87 8.53 -13.55
N ARG A 150 3.45 7.31 -13.24
CA ARG A 150 2.45 7.06 -12.22
C ARG A 150 3.12 6.88 -10.85
N VAL A 151 2.46 7.33 -9.78
CA VAL A 151 2.93 7.08 -8.42
C VAL A 151 1.94 6.18 -7.68
N ILE A 152 2.45 5.13 -7.04
CA ILE A 152 1.68 4.20 -6.21
C ILE A 152 2.42 4.04 -4.89
N TYR A 153 1.88 4.56 -3.81
CA TYR A 153 2.51 4.43 -2.50
C TYR A 153 2.19 3.09 -1.85
N ASP A 154 3.23 2.34 -1.46
CA ASP A 154 3.08 1.25 -0.51
C ASP A 154 2.98 1.85 0.90
N ALA A 155 1.76 1.94 1.39
CA ALA A 155 1.43 2.50 2.69
C ALA A 155 1.07 1.39 3.72
N ALA A 156 1.55 0.16 3.53
CA ALA A 156 1.23 -0.95 4.43
C ALA A 156 1.61 -0.68 5.90
N HIS A 157 2.59 0.19 6.14
CA HIS A 157 3.03 0.63 7.47
C HIS A 157 2.44 1.99 7.90
N ALA A 158 1.65 2.64 7.07
CA ALA A 158 1.21 4.02 7.28
C ALA A 158 -0.31 4.13 7.08
N PHE A 159 -1.06 3.98 8.17
CA PHE A 159 -2.51 4.11 8.15
C PHE A 159 -2.96 5.31 8.98
N GLY A 160 -3.71 6.21 8.38
CA GLY A 160 -4.37 7.36 9.01
C GLY A 160 -3.59 8.65 9.02
#